data_d5b2ae1ef4de86fc4243e3917328bed6
#
_entry.id   d5b2ae1ef4de86fc4243e3917328bed6
#
_cell.length_a   1.000
_cell.length_b   1.000
_cell.length_c   1.000
_cell.angle_alpha   90.00
_cell.angle_beta   90.00
_cell.angle_gamma   90.00
#
_symmetry.space_group_name_H-M   'P 1'
#
loop_
_entity.id
_entity.type
_entity.pdbx_description
1 polymer ?
#
loop_
_entity_poly.entity_id
_entity_poly.type
_entity_poly.pdbx_seq_one_letter_code
_entity_poly.pdbx_strand_id
1 'polypeptide(L)'
;MDRQGFRALLVSREASEETNTRSLALAEKFESYVQRACGVAAEAALADDARAFVQELQRKGEVTYDALLALARFSRFLKNQAAYVATLEILDGHEALANLHRIAEEEAGTQVRDEAFAGVEIPPLGISNLERARRMRVVVERLEKRLGPDRAGRLIGRGLRDLPDTGYAGERRLYEEAGSIDEFLRRKGDEFIAELKRIRDGGGLYFSQPITDEVIAYVDAHPEIRQGIRDGSTLYEAKIPYMAVEYLRETDPQKKAYYYCHCPWARESLQQGEKRVSRAFCNCSAAFHRKPYEVIFERKLESEVLETVLAGDSWCKFAIHLPADVV
;
A
#
# COMPACT_ATOMS: atom_id res chain seq x y z
N MET A 1 -3.07 -13.12 -28.02
CA MET A 1 -2.10 -12.13 -27.45
C MET A 1 -1.30 -11.43 -28.54
N ASP A 2 -1.20 -10.11 -28.48
CA ASP A 2 -0.18 -9.37 -29.21
C ASP A 2 1.20 -9.54 -28.55
N ARG A 3 1.87 -10.64 -28.90
CA ARG A 3 3.17 -11.03 -28.32
C ARG A 3 4.28 -10.02 -28.67
N GLN A 4 4.23 -9.44 -29.88
CA GLN A 4 5.25 -8.49 -30.31
C GLN A 4 5.09 -7.14 -29.58
N GLY A 5 3.88 -6.64 -29.45
CA GLY A 5 3.58 -5.42 -28.72
C GLY A 5 3.93 -5.54 -27.23
N PHE A 6 3.60 -6.66 -26.57
CA PHE A 6 3.96 -6.86 -25.17
C PHE A 6 5.48 -6.99 -24.98
N ARG A 7 6.18 -7.70 -25.87
CA ARG A 7 7.66 -7.76 -25.84
C ARG A 7 8.29 -6.38 -26.03
N ALA A 8 7.79 -5.57 -26.95
CA ALA A 8 8.27 -4.20 -27.15
C ALA A 8 8.10 -3.34 -25.88
N LEU A 9 6.97 -3.47 -25.18
CA LEU A 9 6.76 -2.82 -23.88
C LEU A 9 7.79 -3.27 -22.82
N LEU A 10 8.07 -4.56 -22.72
CA LEU A 10 9.04 -5.09 -21.77
C LEU A 10 10.45 -4.57 -22.05
N VAL A 11 10.86 -4.56 -23.32
CA VAL A 11 12.16 -4.03 -23.75
C VAL A 11 12.28 -2.53 -23.45
N SER A 12 11.23 -1.74 -23.68
CA SER A 12 11.23 -0.31 -23.38
C SER A 12 11.41 0.02 -21.88
N ARG A 13 11.28 -0.98 -21.01
CA ARG A 13 11.47 -0.90 -19.56
C ARG A 13 12.81 -1.49 -19.11
N GLU A 14 13.73 -1.70 -20.03
CA GLU A 14 15.09 -2.22 -19.77
C GLU A 14 15.10 -3.59 -19.06
N ALA A 15 14.04 -4.38 -19.20
CA ALA A 15 14.00 -5.72 -18.64
C ALA A 15 14.97 -6.65 -19.38
N SER A 16 15.65 -7.54 -18.65
CA SER A 16 16.57 -8.52 -19.26
C SER A 16 15.83 -9.47 -20.20
N GLU A 17 16.55 -10.08 -21.16
CA GLU A 17 15.95 -11.05 -22.10
C GLU A 17 15.36 -12.27 -21.38
N GLU A 18 15.96 -12.68 -20.26
CA GLU A 18 15.42 -13.75 -19.41
C GLU A 18 14.08 -13.33 -18.78
N THR A 19 14.00 -12.10 -18.23
CA THR A 19 12.77 -11.53 -17.67
C THR A 19 11.69 -11.39 -18.74
N ASN A 20 12.06 -10.97 -19.95
CA ASN A 20 11.13 -10.85 -21.08
C ASN A 20 10.54 -12.21 -21.44
N THR A 21 11.38 -13.25 -21.55
CA THR A 21 10.97 -14.60 -21.89
C THR A 21 10.01 -15.17 -20.84
N ARG A 22 10.35 -15.02 -19.54
CA ARG A 22 9.49 -15.46 -18.43
C ARG A 22 8.15 -14.71 -18.43
N SER A 23 8.17 -13.40 -18.67
CA SER A 23 6.96 -12.58 -18.69
C SER A 23 6.02 -12.95 -19.85
N LEU A 24 6.55 -13.24 -21.03
CA LEU A 24 5.79 -13.71 -22.17
C LEU A 24 5.16 -15.09 -21.89
N ALA A 25 5.93 -16.01 -21.33
CA ALA A 25 5.42 -17.35 -20.97
C ALA A 25 4.29 -17.26 -19.93
N LEU A 26 4.41 -16.36 -18.95
CA LEU A 26 3.35 -16.14 -17.95
C LEU A 26 2.09 -15.53 -18.58
N ALA A 27 2.24 -14.56 -19.47
CA ALA A 27 1.12 -13.97 -20.19
C ALA A 27 0.34 -15.04 -20.98
N GLU A 28 1.02 -15.94 -21.70
CA GLU A 28 0.42 -17.07 -22.39
C GLU A 28 -0.30 -18.05 -21.43
N LYS A 29 0.29 -18.31 -20.26
CA LYS A 29 -0.36 -19.11 -19.21
C LYS A 29 -1.65 -18.46 -18.71
N PHE A 30 -1.64 -17.15 -18.49
CA PHE A 30 -2.82 -16.41 -18.02
C PHE A 30 -3.93 -16.42 -19.07
N GLU A 31 -3.64 -16.11 -20.34
CA GLU A 31 -4.62 -16.18 -21.42
C GLU A 31 -5.24 -17.57 -21.55
N SER A 32 -4.40 -18.60 -21.55
CA SER A 32 -4.86 -20.00 -21.63
C SER A 32 -5.73 -20.38 -20.43
N TYR A 33 -5.40 -19.86 -19.24
CA TYR A 33 -6.17 -20.10 -18.03
C TYR A 33 -7.56 -19.46 -18.11
N VAL A 34 -7.65 -18.15 -18.40
CA VAL A 34 -8.96 -17.46 -18.41
C VAL A 34 -9.84 -17.95 -19.56
N GLN A 35 -9.26 -18.27 -20.71
CA GLN A 35 -10.03 -18.88 -21.81
C GLN A 35 -10.61 -20.23 -21.42
N ARG A 36 -9.82 -21.08 -20.74
CA ARG A 36 -10.26 -22.43 -20.34
C ARG A 36 -11.21 -22.41 -19.15
N ALA A 37 -10.93 -21.59 -18.12
CA ALA A 37 -11.66 -21.59 -16.87
C ALA A 37 -12.91 -20.70 -16.89
N CYS A 38 -12.86 -19.59 -17.62
CA CYS A 38 -13.89 -18.55 -17.61
C CYS A 38 -14.55 -18.33 -18.98
N GLY A 39 -13.97 -18.86 -20.06
CA GLY A 39 -14.49 -18.72 -21.43
C GLY A 39 -14.32 -17.30 -22.00
N VAL A 40 -13.48 -16.45 -21.41
CA VAL A 40 -13.28 -15.06 -21.83
C VAL A 40 -11.85 -14.80 -22.30
N ALA A 41 -11.66 -13.72 -23.08
CA ALA A 41 -10.34 -13.23 -23.41
C ALA A 41 -9.68 -12.53 -22.18
N ALA A 42 -8.35 -12.49 -22.15
CA ALA A 42 -7.62 -11.93 -21.02
C ALA A 42 -7.92 -10.43 -20.77
N GLU A 43 -8.29 -9.68 -21.81
CA GLU A 43 -8.74 -8.29 -21.74
C GLU A 43 -10.04 -8.12 -20.92
N ALA A 44 -10.90 -9.15 -20.95
CA ALA A 44 -12.20 -9.15 -20.26
C ALA A 44 -12.18 -9.92 -18.92
N ALA A 45 -11.02 -10.42 -18.49
CA ALA A 45 -10.89 -11.11 -17.22
C ALA A 45 -11.24 -10.19 -16.05
N LEU A 46 -12.00 -10.70 -15.07
CA LEU A 46 -12.37 -9.99 -13.85
C LEU A 46 -11.25 -10.05 -12.80
N ALA A 47 -11.36 -9.25 -11.76
CA ALA A 47 -10.43 -9.27 -10.63
C ALA A 47 -10.31 -10.66 -10.00
N ASP A 48 -11.44 -11.37 -9.85
CA ASP A 48 -11.48 -12.71 -9.27
C ASP A 48 -10.85 -13.77 -10.19
N ASP A 49 -10.90 -13.61 -11.50
CA ASP A 49 -10.21 -14.48 -12.44
C ASP A 49 -8.69 -14.38 -12.30
N ALA A 50 -8.19 -13.14 -12.12
CA ALA A 50 -6.77 -12.92 -11.85
C ALA A 50 -6.34 -13.51 -10.49
N ARG A 51 -7.15 -13.33 -9.44
CA ARG A 51 -6.89 -13.96 -8.12
C ARG A 51 -6.92 -15.48 -8.21
N ALA A 52 -7.87 -16.06 -8.91
CA ALA A 52 -7.97 -17.51 -9.11
C ALA A 52 -6.77 -18.06 -9.91
N PHE A 53 -6.28 -17.33 -10.91
CA PHE A 53 -5.05 -17.68 -11.61
C PHE A 53 -3.83 -17.69 -10.68
N VAL A 54 -3.70 -16.69 -9.81
CA VAL A 54 -2.60 -16.65 -8.82
C VAL A 54 -2.70 -17.81 -7.85
N GLN A 55 -3.89 -18.21 -7.42
CA GLN A 55 -4.09 -19.41 -6.59
C GLN A 55 -3.70 -20.69 -7.34
N GLU A 56 -3.95 -20.76 -8.65
CA GLU A 56 -3.49 -21.88 -9.48
C GLU A 56 -1.96 -21.94 -9.54
N LEU A 57 -1.29 -20.80 -9.74
CA LEU A 57 0.17 -20.71 -9.68
C LEU A 57 0.71 -21.12 -8.29
N GLN A 58 0.02 -20.70 -7.22
CA GLN A 58 0.39 -21.04 -5.85
C GLN A 58 0.35 -22.57 -5.60
N ARG A 59 -0.72 -23.24 -6.04
CA ARG A 59 -0.84 -24.70 -5.94
C ARG A 59 0.27 -25.45 -6.69
N LYS A 60 0.85 -24.84 -7.73
CA LYS A 60 1.97 -25.38 -8.51
C LYS A 60 3.34 -24.97 -7.99
N GLY A 61 3.43 -24.14 -6.95
CA GLY A 61 4.69 -23.58 -6.47
C GLY A 61 5.36 -22.59 -7.43
N GLU A 62 4.58 -21.99 -8.35
CA GLU A 62 5.08 -21.08 -9.39
C GLU A 62 4.89 -19.59 -9.06
N VAL A 63 4.31 -19.24 -7.89
CA VAL A 63 4.15 -17.85 -7.49
C VAL A 63 5.49 -17.28 -7.04
N THR A 64 5.94 -16.26 -7.76
CA THR A 64 7.11 -15.44 -7.39
C THR A 64 6.75 -13.96 -7.53
N TYR A 65 7.53 -13.08 -6.92
CA TYR A 65 7.35 -11.63 -7.10
C TYR A 65 7.42 -11.23 -8.58
N ASP A 66 8.39 -11.76 -9.32
CA ASP A 66 8.55 -11.48 -10.74
C ASP A 66 7.38 -12.00 -11.59
N ALA A 67 6.81 -13.16 -11.24
CA ALA A 67 5.63 -13.69 -11.91
C ALA A 67 4.42 -12.75 -11.72
N LEU A 68 4.17 -12.29 -10.50
CA LEU A 68 3.08 -11.35 -10.26
C LEU A 68 3.34 -9.98 -10.90
N LEU A 69 4.58 -9.50 -10.90
CA LEU A 69 4.93 -8.27 -11.61
C LEU A 69 4.74 -8.39 -13.12
N ALA A 70 5.05 -9.55 -13.70
CA ALA A 70 4.78 -9.85 -15.11
C ALA A 70 3.28 -9.85 -15.42
N LEU A 71 2.45 -10.45 -14.54
CA LEU A 71 1.00 -10.45 -14.66
C LEU A 71 0.43 -9.03 -14.59
N ALA A 72 0.91 -8.21 -13.65
CA ALA A 72 0.51 -6.80 -13.56
C ALA A 72 0.87 -6.01 -14.82
N ARG A 73 2.10 -6.18 -15.34
CA ARG A 73 2.54 -5.54 -16.59
C ARG A 73 1.70 -5.96 -17.79
N PHE A 74 1.38 -7.25 -17.88
CA PHE A 74 0.53 -7.78 -18.95
C PHE A 74 -0.89 -7.25 -18.85
N SER A 75 -1.50 -7.28 -17.67
CA SER A 75 -2.85 -6.71 -17.46
C SER A 75 -2.91 -5.22 -17.82
N ARG A 76 -1.87 -4.45 -17.48
CA ARG A 76 -1.76 -3.04 -17.89
C ARG A 76 -1.60 -2.87 -19.41
N PHE A 77 -0.84 -3.74 -20.06
CA PHE A 77 -0.70 -3.75 -21.53
C PHE A 77 -2.04 -3.99 -22.22
N LEU A 78 -2.84 -4.93 -21.71
CA LEU A 78 -4.19 -5.22 -22.15
C LEU A 78 -5.23 -4.13 -21.79
N LYS A 79 -4.84 -3.11 -21.01
CA LYS A 79 -5.75 -2.13 -20.40
C LYS A 79 -6.82 -2.76 -19.51
N ASN A 80 -6.56 -3.97 -18.99
CA ASN A 80 -7.44 -4.63 -18.04
C ASN A 80 -7.13 -4.12 -16.62
N GLN A 81 -7.83 -3.06 -16.21
CA GLN A 81 -7.64 -2.45 -14.89
C GLN A 81 -8.02 -3.41 -13.75
N ALA A 82 -9.05 -4.24 -13.92
CA ALA A 82 -9.51 -5.15 -12.88
C ALA A 82 -8.44 -6.20 -12.51
N ALA A 83 -7.86 -6.88 -13.51
CA ALA A 83 -6.78 -7.84 -13.30
C ALA A 83 -5.49 -7.15 -12.81
N TYR A 84 -5.20 -5.94 -13.30
CA TYR A 84 -4.05 -5.14 -12.87
C TYR A 84 -4.12 -4.81 -11.38
N VAL A 85 -5.24 -4.23 -10.93
CA VAL A 85 -5.45 -3.85 -9.52
C VAL A 85 -5.41 -5.08 -8.61
N ALA A 86 -6.11 -6.17 -8.99
CA ALA A 86 -6.11 -7.42 -8.23
C ALA A 86 -4.70 -7.98 -8.03
N THR A 87 -3.84 -7.87 -9.06
CA THR A 87 -2.45 -8.33 -8.96
C THR A 87 -1.60 -7.42 -8.07
N LEU A 88 -1.79 -6.09 -8.18
CA LEU A 88 -1.10 -5.14 -7.30
C LEU A 88 -1.48 -5.31 -5.83
N GLU A 89 -2.74 -5.58 -5.51
CA GLU A 89 -3.20 -5.85 -4.15
C GLU A 89 -2.51 -7.09 -3.53
N ILE A 90 -2.19 -8.09 -4.34
CA ILE A 90 -1.43 -9.27 -3.90
C ILE A 90 0.03 -8.91 -3.60
N LEU A 91 0.63 -8.07 -4.42
CA LEU A 91 2.02 -7.61 -4.26
C LEU A 91 2.17 -6.61 -3.10
N ASP A 92 1.14 -5.79 -2.84
CA ASP A 92 1.23 -4.70 -1.89
C ASP A 92 1.52 -5.19 -0.47
N GLY A 93 2.62 -4.69 0.10
CA GLY A 93 3.04 -4.96 1.47
C GLY A 93 3.26 -6.43 1.81
N HIS A 94 3.57 -7.27 0.82
CA HIS A 94 3.79 -8.71 1.05
C HIS A 94 4.91 -8.98 2.08
N GLU A 95 5.88 -8.07 2.18
CA GLU A 95 7.03 -8.12 3.09
C GLU A 95 6.68 -7.80 4.56
N ALA A 96 5.52 -7.18 4.83
CA ALA A 96 5.23 -6.58 6.13
C ALA A 96 5.29 -7.54 7.32
N LEU A 97 4.80 -8.79 7.18
CA LEU A 97 4.85 -9.76 8.28
C LEU A 97 6.28 -10.31 8.50
N ALA A 98 7.05 -10.49 7.42
CA ALA A 98 8.45 -10.89 7.51
C ALA A 98 9.29 -9.79 8.17
N ASN A 99 9.07 -8.54 7.79
CA ASN A 99 9.73 -7.39 8.42
C ASN A 99 9.34 -7.25 9.89
N LEU A 100 8.07 -7.46 10.24
CA LEU A 100 7.63 -7.45 11.64
C LEU A 100 8.33 -8.56 12.45
N HIS A 101 8.50 -9.74 11.88
CA HIS A 101 9.23 -10.83 12.52
C HIS A 101 10.68 -10.44 12.82
N ARG A 102 11.39 -9.91 11.82
CA ARG A 102 12.78 -9.44 11.97
C ARG A 102 12.89 -8.30 12.98
N ILE A 103 12.04 -7.28 12.88
CA ILE A 103 12.06 -6.11 13.78
C ILE A 103 11.73 -6.53 15.22
N ALA A 104 10.81 -7.48 15.43
CA ALA A 104 10.49 -7.99 16.76
C ALA A 104 11.71 -8.67 17.41
N GLU A 105 12.51 -9.40 16.63
CA GLU A 105 13.76 -9.99 17.13
C GLU A 105 14.81 -8.92 17.45
N GLU A 106 15.02 -7.96 16.55
CA GLU A 106 16.03 -6.90 16.72
C GLU A 106 15.74 -5.96 17.90
N GLU A 107 14.47 -5.57 18.10
CA GLU A 107 14.07 -4.55 19.06
C GLU A 107 13.58 -5.12 20.42
N ALA A 108 13.14 -6.37 20.44
CA ALA A 108 12.55 -6.98 21.64
C ALA A 108 13.15 -8.34 22.00
N GLY A 109 13.99 -8.91 21.14
CA GLY A 109 14.69 -10.17 21.34
C GLY A 109 13.94 -11.40 20.86
N THR A 110 14.68 -12.48 20.67
CA THR A 110 14.21 -13.76 20.11
C THR A 110 13.01 -14.32 20.87
N GLN A 111 13.01 -14.26 22.20
CA GLN A 111 11.89 -14.78 22.99
C GLN A 111 10.57 -14.08 22.68
N VAL A 112 10.56 -12.74 22.58
CA VAL A 112 9.35 -11.96 22.26
C VAL A 112 8.87 -12.27 20.86
N ARG A 113 9.79 -12.37 19.89
CA ARG A 113 9.47 -12.78 18.53
C ARG A 113 8.82 -14.15 18.51
N ASP A 114 9.41 -15.15 19.15
CA ASP A 114 8.91 -16.54 19.16
C ASP A 114 7.53 -16.65 19.82
N GLU A 115 7.31 -15.94 20.92
CA GLU A 115 6.00 -15.88 21.58
C GLU A 115 4.95 -15.21 20.70
N ALA A 116 5.30 -14.12 19.99
CA ALA A 116 4.37 -13.40 19.12
C ALA A 116 4.00 -14.22 17.88
N PHE A 117 4.96 -14.93 17.30
CA PHE A 117 4.78 -15.70 16.08
C PHE A 117 4.47 -17.19 16.31
N ALA A 118 4.31 -17.65 17.55
CA ALA A 118 3.99 -19.05 17.84
C ALA A 118 2.80 -19.56 17.01
N GLY A 119 3.02 -20.53 16.12
CA GLY A 119 2.00 -21.08 15.21
C GLY A 119 1.51 -20.13 14.12
N VAL A 120 2.20 -19.00 13.90
CA VAL A 120 1.94 -18.09 12.77
C VAL A 120 3.14 -18.13 11.83
N GLU A 121 2.96 -18.78 10.68
CA GLU A 121 3.97 -18.82 9.64
C GLU A 121 3.91 -17.55 8.78
N ILE A 122 5.08 -17.10 8.29
CA ILE A 122 5.16 -16.06 7.26
C ILE A 122 4.59 -16.65 5.98
N PRO A 123 3.49 -16.09 5.44
CA PRO A 123 2.80 -16.69 4.34
C PRO A 123 3.56 -16.51 3.02
N PRO A 124 3.42 -17.44 2.08
CA PRO A 124 3.87 -17.22 0.71
C PRO A 124 3.08 -16.09 0.05
N LEU A 125 3.62 -15.56 -1.04
CA LEU A 125 2.88 -14.67 -1.93
C LEU A 125 1.59 -15.34 -2.44
N GLY A 126 0.54 -14.55 -2.63
CA GLY A 126 -0.72 -15.01 -3.21
C GLY A 126 -1.81 -15.42 -2.22
N ILE A 127 -1.54 -15.41 -0.90
CA ILE A 127 -2.62 -15.61 0.07
C ILE A 127 -3.62 -14.45 0.06
N SER A 128 -4.85 -14.71 0.46
CA SER A 128 -5.90 -13.69 0.52
C SER A 128 -5.58 -12.60 1.56
N ASN A 129 -6.06 -11.38 1.31
CA ASN A 129 -5.93 -10.28 2.26
C ASN A 129 -6.66 -10.58 3.59
N LEU A 130 -7.72 -11.37 3.57
CA LEU A 130 -8.41 -11.82 4.80
C LEU A 130 -7.48 -12.68 5.66
N GLU A 131 -6.77 -13.63 5.06
CA GLU A 131 -5.80 -14.47 5.77
C GLU A 131 -4.62 -13.63 6.29
N ARG A 132 -4.16 -12.65 5.49
CA ARG A 132 -3.16 -11.67 5.94
C ARG A 132 -3.63 -10.94 7.20
N ALA A 133 -4.84 -10.39 7.19
CA ALA A 133 -5.42 -9.65 8.31
C ALA A 133 -5.55 -10.52 9.56
N ARG A 134 -5.98 -11.77 9.43
CA ARG A 134 -6.10 -12.72 10.54
C ARG A 134 -4.75 -13.04 11.18
N ARG A 135 -3.71 -13.29 10.39
CA ARG A 135 -2.34 -13.53 10.89
C ARG A 135 -1.76 -12.31 11.58
N MET A 136 -1.86 -11.15 10.93
CA MET A 136 -1.37 -9.89 11.50
C MET A 136 -2.06 -9.57 12.84
N ARG A 137 -3.37 -9.77 12.93
CA ARG A 137 -4.12 -9.57 14.17
C ARG A 137 -3.53 -10.40 15.31
N VAL A 138 -3.30 -11.69 15.09
CA VAL A 138 -2.76 -12.58 16.13
C VAL A 138 -1.39 -12.12 16.61
N VAL A 139 -0.50 -11.77 15.68
CA VAL A 139 0.88 -11.33 16.01
C VAL A 139 0.84 -10.01 16.77
N VAL A 140 0.06 -9.02 16.29
CA VAL A 140 -0.02 -7.70 16.93
C VAL A 140 -0.65 -7.80 18.32
N GLU A 141 -1.73 -8.56 18.52
CA GLU A 141 -2.35 -8.79 19.83
C GLU A 141 -1.35 -9.41 20.83
N ARG A 142 -0.51 -10.33 20.39
CA ARG A 142 0.52 -10.96 21.25
C ARG A 142 1.65 -9.99 21.58
N LEU A 143 2.09 -9.19 20.62
CA LEU A 143 3.07 -8.13 20.85
C LEU A 143 2.56 -7.11 21.86
N GLU A 144 1.31 -6.65 21.74
CA GLU A 144 0.69 -5.75 22.70
C GLU A 144 0.57 -6.36 24.08
N LYS A 145 0.15 -7.63 24.17
CA LYS A 145 0.08 -8.36 25.44
C LYS A 145 1.45 -8.48 26.14
N ARG A 146 2.52 -8.66 25.36
CA ARG A 146 3.87 -8.89 25.88
C ARG A 146 4.63 -7.61 26.20
N LEU A 147 4.45 -6.56 25.38
CA LEU A 147 5.22 -5.32 25.45
C LEU A 147 4.42 -4.11 25.94
N GLY A 148 3.09 -4.21 25.98
CA GLY A 148 2.18 -3.08 26.10
C GLY A 148 1.95 -2.38 24.74
N PRO A 149 0.81 -1.66 24.57
CA PRO A 149 0.41 -1.07 23.31
C PRO A 149 1.42 -0.04 22.76
N ASP A 150 1.99 0.80 23.62
CA ASP A 150 2.93 1.85 23.21
C ASP A 150 4.24 1.28 22.67
N ARG A 151 4.82 0.27 23.34
CA ARG A 151 6.08 -0.33 22.87
C ARG A 151 5.85 -1.18 21.64
N ALA A 152 4.73 -1.90 21.54
CA ALA A 152 4.35 -2.62 20.31
C ALA A 152 4.13 -1.65 19.15
N GLY A 153 3.46 -0.50 19.38
CA GLY A 153 3.27 0.55 18.41
C GLY A 153 4.60 1.14 17.91
N ARG A 154 5.54 1.46 18.82
CA ARG A 154 6.88 1.95 18.42
C ARG A 154 7.66 0.92 17.59
N LEU A 155 7.59 -0.36 17.95
CA LEU A 155 8.23 -1.43 17.19
C LEU A 155 7.66 -1.51 15.76
N ILE A 156 6.34 -1.48 15.61
CA ILE A 156 5.66 -1.46 14.30
C ILE A 156 5.99 -0.17 13.52
N GLY A 157 6.12 0.94 14.23
CA GLY A 157 6.50 2.25 13.70
C GLY A 157 7.95 2.36 13.18
N ARG A 158 8.77 1.30 13.35
CA ARG A 158 10.08 1.20 12.65
C ARG A 158 9.93 1.13 11.14
N GLY A 159 8.72 0.80 10.66
CA GLY A 159 8.38 0.69 9.24
C GLY A 159 8.47 -0.76 8.76
N LEU A 160 7.32 -1.27 8.31
CA LEU A 160 7.19 -2.64 7.83
C LEU A 160 7.27 -2.75 6.29
N ARG A 161 7.43 -1.60 5.62
CA ARG A 161 7.48 -1.50 4.16
C ARG A 161 8.91 -1.23 3.71
N ASP A 162 9.33 -1.94 2.68
CA ASP A 162 10.64 -1.73 2.05
C ASP A 162 10.56 -0.50 1.13
N LEU A 163 10.82 0.68 1.70
CA LEU A 163 10.73 1.97 1.02
C LEU A 163 12.13 2.54 0.79
N PRO A 164 12.69 2.43 -0.42
CA PRO A 164 14.01 2.95 -0.73
C PRO A 164 14.01 4.48 -0.74
N ASP A 165 15.07 5.10 -0.20
CA ASP A 165 15.23 6.55 -0.15
C ASP A 165 15.20 7.20 -1.54
N THR A 166 15.67 6.48 -2.54
CA THR A 166 15.67 6.93 -3.95
C THR A 166 14.26 7.24 -4.48
N GLY A 167 13.22 6.61 -3.91
CA GLY A 167 11.83 6.88 -4.28
C GLY A 167 11.36 8.29 -3.92
N TYR A 168 12.07 8.97 -3.02
CA TYR A 168 11.72 10.31 -2.51
C TYR A 168 12.69 11.42 -2.96
N ALA A 169 13.52 11.15 -3.97
CA ALA A 169 14.47 12.13 -4.50
C ALA A 169 13.76 13.36 -5.12
N GLY A 170 12.52 13.20 -5.58
CA GLY A 170 11.68 14.29 -6.09
C GLY A 170 11.26 15.26 -5.00
N GLU A 171 10.76 14.73 -3.89
CA GLU A 171 10.34 15.51 -2.71
C GLU A 171 11.52 16.26 -2.09
N ARG A 172 12.67 15.62 -2.01
CA ARG A 172 13.89 16.28 -1.52
C ARG A 172 14.28 17.47 -2.40
N ARG A 173 14.31 17.32 -3.71
CA ARG A 173 14.59 18.44 -4.64
C ARG A 173 13.56 19.54 -4.50
N LEU A 174 12.28 19.21 -4.43
CA LEU A 174 11.21 20.18 -4.24
C LEU A 174 11.41 20.99 -2.95
N TYR A 175 11.82 20.33 -1.85
CA TYR A 175 12.12 21.02 -0.60
C TYR A 175 13.33 21.95 -0.71
N GLU A 176 14.44 21.49 -1.33
CA GLU A 176 15.64 22.29 -1.56
C GLU A 176 15.33 23.54 -2.40
N GLU A 177 14.48 23.41 -3.42
CA GLU A 177 14.02 24.51 -4.27
C GLU A 177 13.02 25.45 -3.58
N ALA A 178 12.23 24.94 -2.65
CA ALA A 178 11.27 25.73 -1.91
C ALA A 178 11.88 26.65 -0.86
N GLY A 179 13.03 26.25 -0.28
CA GLY A 179 13.77 27.04 0.70
C GLY A 179 13.13 27.14 2.09
N SER A 180 11.90 26.65 2.28
CA SER A 180 11.23 26.53 3.58
C SER A 180 10.22 25.40 3.59
N ILE A 181 9.92 24.87 4.79
CA ILE A 181 8.94 23.79 4.94
C ILE A 181 7.53 24.22 4.50
N ASP A 182 7.12 25.44 4.81
CA ASP A 182 5.78 25.93 4.46
C ASP A 182 5.60 26.07 2.96
N GLU A 183 6.59 26.62 2.27
CA GLU A 183 6.56 26.73 0.80
C GLU A 183 6.65 25.35 0.14
N PHE A 184 7.44 24.41 0.70
CA PHE A 184 7.47 23.03 0.25
C PHE A 184 6.08 22.37 0.37
N LEU A 185 5.43 22.46 1.52
CA LEU A 185 4.09 21.89 1.72
C LEU A 185 3.07 22.47 0.74
N ARG A 186 3.11 23.80 0.54
CA ARG A 186 2.23 24.46 -0.43
C ARG A 186 2.44 23.91 -1.85
N ARG A 187 3.69 23.84 -2.33
CA ARG A 187 4.02 23.30 -3.66
C ARG A 187 3.66 21.83 -3.79
N LYS A 188 3.96 21.02 -2.76
CA LYS A 188 3.57 19.60 -2.70
C LYS A 188 2.06 19.44 -2.90
N GLY A 189 1.25 20.27 -2.23
CA GLY A 189 -0.19 20.25 -2.37
C GLY A 189 -0.67 20.65 -3.77
N ASP A 190 -0.07 21.68 -4.37
CA ASP A 190 -0.40 22.12 -5.73
C ASP A 190 -0.02 21.05 -6.76
N GLU A 191 1.16 20.44 -6.62
CA GLU A 191 1.59 19.34 -7.48
C GLU A 191 0.70 18.11 -7.33
N PHE A 192 0.26 17.79 -6.11
CA PHE A 192 -0.63 16.66 -5.86
C PHE A 192 -1.98 16.84 -6.55
N ILE A 193 -2.60 18.02 -6.46
CA ILE A 193 -3.85 18.31 -7.18
C ILE A 193 -3.63 18.27 -8.70
N ALA A 194 -2.52 18.79 -9.20
CA ALA A 194 -2.19 18.73 -10.62
C ALA A 194 -1.98 17.28 -11.09
N GLU A 195 -1.36 16.43 -10.27
CA GLU A 195 -1.19 15.00 -10.53
C GLU A 195 -2.54 14.28 -10.60
N LEU A 196 -3.43 14.50 -9.62
CA LEU A 196 -4.76 13.89 -9.63
C LEU A 196 -5.56 14.28 -10.87
N LYS A 197 -5.47 15.54 -11.31
CA LYS A 197 -6.10 16.00 -12.57
C LYS A 197 -5.52 15.29 -13.80
N ARG A 198 -4.19 15.14 -13.89
CA ARG A 198 -3.53 14.41 -14.98
C ARG A 198 -3.94 12.93 -15.01
N ILE A 199 -4.04 12.29 -13.85
CA ILE A 199 -4.49 10.90 -13.73
C ILE A 199 -5.94 10.76 -14.20
N ARG A 200 -6.84 11.63 -13.77
CA ARG A 200 -8.24 11.67 -14.23
C ARG A 200 -8.34 11.80 -15.74
N ASP A 201 -7.66 12.79 -16.32
CA ASP A 201 -7.73 13.11 -17.73
C ASP A 201 -7.13 11.98 -18.60
N GLY A 202 -6.10 11.31 -18.09
CA GLY A 202 -5.46 10.16 -18.75
C GLY A 202 -6.15 8.81 -18.51
N GLY A 203 -7.22 8.74 -17.68
CA GLY A 203 -7.86 7.48 -17.30
C GLY A 203 -6.96 6.54 -16.50
N GLY A 204 -5.97 7.11 -15.80
CA GLY A 204 -5.04 6.37 -14.96
C GLY A 204 -5.60 6.02 -13.58
N LEU A 205 -4.71 5.49 -12.73
CA LEU A 205 -5.04 5.12 -11.35
C LEU A 205 -4.06 5.79 -10.39
N TYR A 206 -4.58 6.24 -9.25
CA TYR A 206 -3.80 6.67 -8.08
C TYR A 206 -3.97 5.66 -6.96
N PHE A 207 -2.88 5.03 -6.49
CA PHE A 207 -2.95 3.91 -5.53
C PHE A 207 -4.04 2.89 -5.87
N SER A 208 -4.07 2.42 -7.12
CA SER A 208 -5.02 1.42 -7.63
C SER A 208 -6.49 1.86 -7.71
N GLN A 209 -6.79 3.16 -7.57
CA GLN A 209 -8.15 3.70 -7.67
C GLN A 209 -8.29 4.73 -8.80
N PRO A 210 -9.46 4.80 -9.48
CA PRO A 210 -9.76 5.86 -10.44
C PRO A 210 -9.94 7.20 -9.72
N ILE A 211 -9.56 8.29 -10.37
CA ILE A 211 -9.74 9.66 -9.86
C ILE A 211 -10.88 10.33 -10.60
N THR A 212 -11.80 10.95 -9.85
CA THR A 212 -12.93 11.72 -10.37
C THR A 212 -12.85 13.17 -9.89
N ASP A 213 -13.66 14.06 -10.47
CA ASP A 213 -13.76 15.45 -10.00
C ASP A 213 -14.21 15.53 -8.52
N GLU A 214 -15.09 14.62 -8.11
CA GLU A 214 -15.55 14.52 -6.72
C GLU A 214 -14.41 14.19 -5.75
N VAL A 215 -13.52 13.25 -6.15
CA VAL A 215 -12.33 12.90 -5.36
C VAL A 215 -11.34 14.07 -5.30
N ILE A 216 -11.11 14.78 -6.42
CA ILE A 216 -10.23 15.95 -6.46
C ILE A 216 -10.77 17.04 -5.54
N ALA A 217 -12.06 17.34 -5.62
CA ALA A 217 -12.70 18.34 -4.76
C ALA A 217 -12.61 17.96 -3.27
N TYR A 218 -12.77 16.68 -2.94
CA TYR A 218 -12.60 16.18 -1.59
C TYR A 218 -11.16 16.39 -1.08
N VAL A 219 -10.15 16.04 -1.87
CA VAL A 219 -8.74 16.23 -1.49
C VAL A 219 -8.42 17.72 -1.33
N ASP A 220 -8.87 18.56 -2.24
CA ASP A 220 -8.62 20.01 -2.21
C ASP A 220 -9.27 20.70 -0.99
N ALA A 221 -10.41 20.18 -0.54
CA ALA A 221 -11.10 20.66 0.66
C ALA A 221 -10.50 20.19 1.99
N HIS A 222 -9.55 19.23 1.96
CA HIS A 222 -8.93 18.66 3.16
C HIS A 222 -7.41 18.86 3.13
N PRO A 223 -6.90 19.96 3.69
CA PRO A 223 -5.46 20.27 3.66
C PRO A 223 -4.56 19.20 4.25
N GLU A 224 -5.03 18.45 5.28
CA GLU A 224 -4.30 17.33 5.87
C GLU A 224 -4.03 16.20 4.86
N ILE A 225 -4.93 16.01 3.88
CA ILE A 225 -4.77 15.03 2.80
C ILE A 225 -3.94 15.63 1.66
N ARG A 226 -4.23 16.90 1.32
CA ARG A 226 -3.62 17.56 0.18
C ARG A 226 -2.12 17.77 0.36
N GLN A 227 -1.69 18.32 1.50
CA GLN A 227 -0.31 18.75 1.74
C GLN A 227 0.20 18.50 3.16
N GLY A 228 -0.71 18.32 4.12
CA GLY A 228 -0.45 18.38 5.55
C GLY A 228 -0.69 19.79 6.12
N ILE A 229 -0.94 19.83 7.43
CA ILE A 229 -1.07 21.09 8.20
C ILE A 229 0.05 21.10 9.22
N ARG A 230 0.88 22.16 9.19
CA ARG A 230 1.96 22.35 10.16
C ARG A 230 1.51 23.28 11.30
N ASP A 231 1.79 22.86 12.53
CA ASP A 231 1.67 23.69 13.72
C ASP A 231 2.97 23.55 14.54
N GLY A 232 3.77 24.63 14.58
CA GLY A 232 5.11 24.59 15.16
C GLY A 232 5.97 23.52 14.48
N SER A 233 6.53 22.61 15.27
CA SER A 233 7.34 21.47 14.81
C SER A 233 6.52 20.21 14.52
N THR A 234 5.19 20.27 14.54
CA THR A 234 4.36 19.12 14.25
C THR A 234 3.63 19.29 12.92
N LEU A 235 3.74 18.29 12.06
CA LEU A 235 3.00 18.19 10.80
C LEU A 235 1.89 17.14 10.93
N TYR A 236 0.68 17.55 10.65
CA TYR A 236 -0.51 16.70 10.64
C TYR A 236 -0.86 16.29 9.22
N GLU A 237 -0.84 14.99 8.94
CA GLU A 237 -1.25 14.43 7.65
C GLU A 237 -2.38 13.42 7.80
N ALA A 238 -3.26 13.35 6.80
CA ALA A 238 -4.28 12.33 6.68
C ALA A 238 -4.16 11.63 5.30
N LYS A 239 -4.77 10.44 5.21
CA LYS A 239 -4.78 9.69 3.94
C LYS A 239 -5.97 10.10 3.07
N ILE A 240 -5.77 10.10 1.75
CA ILE A 240 -6.89 9.94 0.82
C ILE A 240 -7.53 8.56 1.05
N PRO A 241 -8.86 8.38 1.01
CA PRO A 241 -9.47 7.06 1.08
C PRO A 241 -8.94 6.13 -0.01
N TYR A 242 -8.78 4.82 0.29
CA TYR A 242 -8.26 3.85 -0.68
C TYR A 242 -9.22 3.61 -1.86
N MET A 243 -10.50 3.58 -1.58
CA MET A 243 -11.60 3.51 -2.57
C MET A 243 -12.41 4.80 -2.41
N ALA A 244 -11.83 5.92 -2.88
CA ALA A 244 -12.36 7.25 -2.56
C ALA A 244 -13.77 7.48 -3.13
N VAL A 245 -14.06 6.98 -4.33
CA VAL A 245 -15.38 7.10 -4.96
C VAL A 245 -16.45 6.40 -4.12
N GLU A 246 -16.19 5.18 -3.70
CA GLU A 246 -17.09 4.38 -2.86
C GLU A 246 -17.22 5.00 -1.47
N TYR A 247 -16.12 5.46 -0.89
CA TYR A 247 -16.11 6.13 0.41
C TYR A 247 -16.99 7.37 0.43
N LEU A 248 -16.92 8.21 -0.60
CA LEU A 248 -17.68 9.46 -0.67
C LEU A 248 -19.18 9.21 -0.82
N ARG A 249 -19.59 8.12 -1.45
CA ARG A 249 -21.00 7.77 -1.71
C ARG A 249 -21.63 6.90 -0.64
N GLU A 250 -20.82 6.26 0.21
CA GLU A 250 -21.29 5.35 1.25
C GLU A 250 -21.76 6.14 2.48
N THR A 251 -22.80 5.63 3.14
CA THR A 251 -23.35 6.19 4.39
C THR A 251 -23.16 5.28 5.60
N ASP A 252 -22.97 3.97 5.36
CA ASP A 252 -22.69 3.01 6.43
C ASP A 252 -21.28 3.20 6.98
N PRO A 253 -21.10 3.50 8.28
CA PRO A 253 -19.79 3.79 8.86
C PRO A 253 -18.80 2.63 8.75
N GLN A 254 -19.28 1.38 8.82
CA GLN A 254 -18.41 0.20 8.74
C GLN A 254 -17.88 0.02 7.32
N LYS A 255 -18.72 0.19 6.32
CA LYS A 255 -18.30 0.15 4.90
C LYS A 255 -17.40 1.32 4.56
N LYS A 256 -17.68 2.52 5.09
CA LYS A 256 -16.78 3.68 4.94
C LYS A 256 -15.39 3.38 5.49
N ALA A 257 -15.29 2.79 6.67
CA ALA A 257 -14.01 2.39 7.25
C ALA A 257 -13.26 1.39 6.35
N TYR A 258 -13.97 0.42 5.76
CA TYR A 258 -13.41 -0.52 4.80
C TYR A 258 -12.89 0.17 3.53
N TYR A 259 -13.67 1.06 2.93
CA TYR A 259 -13.27 1.82 1.74
C TYR A 259 -12.14 2.81 2.01
N TYR A 260 -12.00 3.27 3.25
CA TYR A 260 -10.91 4.16 3.65
C TYR A 260 -9.56 3.45 3.80
N CYS A 261 -9.53 2.23 4.32
CA CYS A 261 -8.32 1.55 4.74
C CYS A 261 -7.47 1.08 3.56
N HIS A 262 -6.24 1.57 3.44
CA HIS A 262 -5.27 1.15 2.42
C HIS A 262 -4.61 -0.20 2.71
N CYS A 263 -4.58 -0.64 3.97
CA CYS A 263 -3.68 -1.69 4.41
C CYS A 263 -4.17 -3.09 4.02
N PRO A 264 -3.46 -3.85 3.17
CA PRO A 264 -3.84 -5.21 2.80
C PRO A 264 -3.76 -6.21 3.97
N TRP A 265 -3.08 -5.84 5.07
CA TRP A 265 -2.95 -6.63 6.29
C TRP A 265 -3.98 -6.28 7.37
N ALA A 266 -4.86 -5.31 7.10
CA ALA A 266 -5.85 -4.86 8.10
C ALA A 266 -7.24 -4.62 7.51
N ARG A 267 -7.35 -4.17 6.25
CA ARG A 267 -8.62 -3.75 5.64
C ARG A 267 -9.71 -4.81 5.76
N GLU A 268 -9.40 -6.07 5.47
CA GLU A 268 -10.37 -7.15 5.52
C GLU A 268 -10.90 -7.44 6.93
N SER A 269 -10.15 -7.04 7.98
CA SER A 269 -10.64 -7.12 9.37
C SER A 269 -11.75 -6.12 9.71
N LEU A 270 -12.03 -5.17 8.81
CA LEU A 270 -13.13 -4.21 8.93
C LEU A 270 -14.44 -4.76 8.38
N GLN A 271 -14.43 -5.91 7.71
CA GLN A 271 -15.66 -6.55 7.23
C GLN A 271 -16.53 -7.04 8.39
N GLN A 272 -17.83 -7.16 8.11
CA GLN A 272 -18.79 -7.65 9.09
C GLN A 272 -18.44 -9.08 9.53
N GLY A 273 -18.45 -9.30 10.84
CA GLY A 273 -18.14 -10.61 11.45
C GLY A 273 -16.64 -10.87 11.67
N GLU A 274 -15.75 -10.04 11.17
CA GLU A 274 -14.31 -10.17 11.41
C GLU A 274 -13.89 -9.40 12.67
N LYS A 275 -12.86 -9.94 13.35
CA LYS A 275 -12.22 -9.25 14.47
C LYS A 275 -11.15 -8.30 13.94
N ARG A 276 -11.24 -7.03 14.31
CA ARG A 276 -10.32 -5.98 13.84
C ARG A 276 -8.88 -6.25 14.28
N VAL A 277 -7.94 -5.89 13.40
CA VAL A 277 -6.54 -5.74 13.77
C VAL A 277 -6.41 -4.54 14.71
N SER A 278 -5.55 -4.63 15.74
CA SER A 278 -5.34 -3.53 16.67
C SER A 278 -4.88 -2.25 15.98
N ARG A 279 -5.31 -1.09 16.49
CA ARG A 279 -4.87 0.23 16.02
C ARG A 279 -3.35 0.43 16.09
N ALA A 280 -2.65 -0.28 16.97
CA ALA A 280 -1.20 -0.22 17.05
C ALA A 280 -0.52 -0.56 15.71
N PHE A 281 -1.16 -1.38 14.88
CA PHE A 281 -0.66 -1.71 13.55
C PHE A 281 -0.62 -0.48 12.61
N CYS A 282 -1.44 0.55 12.84
CA CYS A 282 -1.42 1.78 12.04
C CYS A 282 -0.14 2.61 12.20
N ASN A 283 0.73 2.31 13.20
CA ASN A 283 2.07 2.89 13.28
C ASN A 283 2.94 2.57 12.06
N CYS A 284 2.69 1.45 11.36
CA CYS A 284 3.29 1.18 10.06
C CYS A 284 2.90 2.25 9.01
N SER A 285 1.66 2.72 9.05
CA SER A 285 1.20 3.82 8.18
C SER A 285 1.77 5.17 8.59
N ALA A 286 1.90 5.45 9.89
CA ALA A 286 2.58 6.65 10.38
C ALA A 286 4.05 6.68 9.92
N ALA A 287 4.73 5.53 9.97
CA ALA A 287 6.09 5.40 9.44
C ALA A 287 6.16 5.65 7.93
N PHE A 288 5.16 5.20 7.16
CA PHE A 288 5.06 5.47 5.72
C PHE A 288 4.94 6.97 5.44
N HIS A 289 4.10 7.70 6.17
CA HIS A 289 3.93 9.15 6.04
C HIS A 289 5.16 9.94 6.48
N ARG A 290 5.88 9.45 7.49
CA ARG A 290 7.10 10.06 8.01
C ARG A 290 8.28 9.92 7.04
N LYS A 291 8.34 8.83 6.27
CA LYS A 291 9.49 8.46 5.43
C LYS A 291 9.97 9.54 4.47
N PRO A 292 9.13 10.27 3.72
CA PRO A 292 9.57 11.38 2.87
C PRO A 292 10.37 12.44 3.64
N TYR A 293 9.91 12.79 4.84
CA TYR A 293 10.55 13.81 5.69
C TYR A 293 11.86 13.32 6.29
N GLU A 294 11.98 12.03 6.61
CA GLU A 294 13.27 11.43 7.01
C GLU A 294 14.31 11.54 5.89
N VAL A 295 13.89 11.38 4.63
CA VAL A 295 14.77 11.55 3.46
C VAL A 295 15.12 13.01 3.21
N ILE A 296 14.13 13.90 3.31
CA ILE A 296 14.32 15.36 3.15
C ILE A 296 15.33 15.89 4.17
N PHE A 297 15.18 15.52 5.45
CA PHE A 297 16.02 16.05 6.54
C PHE A 297 17.25 15.19 6.86
N GLU A 298 17.44 14.05 6.18
CA GLU A 298 18.54 13.08 6.39
C GLU A 298 18.66 12.62 7.85
N ARG A 299 17.54 12.50 8.55
CA ARG A 299 17.50 12.07 9.96
C ARG A 299 16.23 11.30 10.29
N LYS A 300 16.33 10.46 11.32
CA LYS A 300 15.16 9.77 11.84
C LYS A 300 14.23 10.73 12.56
N LEU A 301 12.93 10.55 12.32
CA LEU A 301 11.87 11.34 12.93
C LEU A 301 10.95 10.44 13.77
N GLU A 302 10.16 11.07 14.63
CA GLU A 302 9.07 10.42 15.36
C GLU A 302 7.74 10.71 14.68
N SER A 303 6.79 9.78 14.82
CA SER A 303 5.42 9.95 14.35
C SER A 303 4.42 9.24 15.23
N GLU A 304 3.20 9.76 15.29
CA GLU A 304 2.09 9.25 16.10
C GLU A 304 0.86 8.98 15.27
N VAL A 305 0.08 7.97 15.66
CA VAL A 305 -1.25 7.68 15.13
C VAL A 305 -2.28 8.43 15.97
N LEU A 306 -2.86 9.49 15.44
CA LEU A 306 -3.89 10.27 16.12
C LEU A 306 -5.25 9.61 15.99
N GLU A 307 -5.68 9.36 14.74
CA GLU A 307 -6.96 8.75 14.39
C GLU A 307 -6.76 7.60 13.42
N THR A 308 -7.60 6.58 13.48
CA THR A 308 -7.57 5.44 12.56
C THR A 308 -8.92 4.74 12.44
N VAL A 309 -9.30 4.38 11.24
CA VAL A 309 -10.52 3.61 10.98
C VAL A 309 -10.54 2.25 11.69
N LEU A 310 -9.39 1.70 12.07
CA LEU A 310 -9.32 0.49 12.91
C LEU A 310 -9.82 0.74 14.34
N ALA A 311 -9.68 1.95 14.86
CA ALA A 311 -10.23 2.36 16.16
C ALA A 311 -11.70 2.78 16.08
N GLY A 312 -12.22 3.00 14.87
CA GLY A 312 -13.60 3.46 14.63
C GLY A 312 -13.68 4.94 14.27
N ASP A 313 -12.54 5.61 14.08
CA ASP A 313 -12.51 6.98 13.60
C ASP A 313 -12.94 7.06 12.12
N SER A 314 -13.29 8.25 11.65
CA SER A 314 -13.79 8.46 10.28
C SER A 314 -12.67 8.46 9.22
N TRP A 315 -11.43 8.66 9.63
CA TRP A 315 -10.24 8.71 8.78
C TRP A 315 -8.98 8.21 9.49
N CYS A 316 -7.82 8.23 8.79
CA CYS A 316 -6.51 7.96 9.40
C CYS A 316 -5.69 9.23 9.37
N LYS A 317 -5.29 9.73 10.56
CA LYS A 317 -4.53 10.96 10.76
C LYS A 317 -3.29 10.70 11.59
N PHE A 318 -2.20 11.32 11.20
CA PHE A 318 -0.88 11.14 11.80
C PHE A 318 -0.29 12.49 12.18
N ALA A 319 0.51 12.50 13.26
CA ALA A 319 1.43 13.58 13.58
C ALA A 319 2.85 13.14 13.25
N ILE A 320 3.64 14.00 12.60
CA ILE A 320 5.05 13.81 12.27
C ILE A 320 5.82 14.95 12.96
N HIS A 321 6.79 14.60 13.79
CA HIS A 321 7.58 15.57 14.53
C HIS A 321 8.78 16.00 13.70
N LEU A 322 8.74 17.25 13.21
CA LEU A 322 9.79 17.86 12.40
C LEU A 322 10.94 18.32 13.31
N PRO A 323 12.18 18.37 12.77
CA PRO A 323 13.31 18.90 13.53
C PRO A 323 13.11 20.39 13.85
N ALA A 324 13.46 20.80 15.07
CA ALA A 324 13.28 22.19 15.52
C ALA A 324 14.11 23.22 14.74
N ASP A 325 15.18 22.78 14.07
CA ASP A 325 16.08 23.65 13.26
C ASP A 325 15.57 23.87 11.82
N VAL A 326 14.46 23.24 11.42
CA VAL A 326 13.85 23.42 10.08
C VAL A 326 12.46 24.06 10.12
N VAL A 327 12.05 24.53 11.30
CA VAL A 327 10.73 25.15 11.58
C VAL A 327 10.84 26.66 11.71
#